data_e2562869c850beb341dd1f386e551191
#
_entry.id   e2562869c850beb341dd1f386e551191
#
_cell.length_a   1.000
_cell.length_b   1.000
_cell.length_c   1.000
_cell.angle_alpha   90.00
_cell.angle_beta   90.00
_cell.angle_gamma   90.00
#
_symmetry.space_group_name_H-M   'P 1'
#
loop_
_entity.id
_entity.type
_entity.pdbx_description
1 polymer ?
#
loop_
_entity_poly.entity_id
_entity_poly.type
_entity_poly.pdbx_seq_one_letter_code
_entity_poly.pdbx_strand_id
1 'polypeptide(L)'
;MKHIKTSYKCIAALLCLCMLLPLAACGETRESQREIFAMDTIMTLTAYGNKREAGLDAAQSIIQAMDAALDPELETSTTYAINHANGANVSISGQVAKMLSCAYDLYKKSNGALDLTLYPVIKRWGFVDGRYYVPTDE
;
A
#
# COMPACT_ATOMS: atom_id res chain seq x y z
N MET A 1 -29.89 62.66 -0.66
CA MET A 1 -29.02 62.02 0.36
C MET A 1 -29.53 60.69 0.94
N LYS A 2 -30.82 60.35 0.83
CA LYS A 2 -31.37 59.07 1.36
C LYS A 2 -30.94 57.81 0.55
N HIS A 3 -30.80 57.88 -0.78
CA HIS A 3 -30.47 56.74 -1.63
C HIS A 3 -29.03 56.22 -1.50
N ILE A 4 -28.07 57.09 -1.19
CA ILE A 4 -26.67 56.73 -1.02
C ILE A 4 -26.47 55.88 0.27
N LYS A 5 -27.23 56.22 1.35
CA LYS A 5 -27.19 55.49 2.62
C LYS A 5 -27.74 54.05 2.56
N THR A 6 -28.63 53.77 1.60
CA THR A 6 -29.19 52.42 1.40
C THR A 6 -28.23 51.57 0.59
N SER A 7 -27.55 52.15 -0.41
CA SER A 7 -26.64 51.45 -1.30
C SER A 7 -25.42 50.84 -0.60
N TYR A 8 -24.76 51.62 0.32
CA TYR A 8 -23.60 51.07 1.03
C TYR A 8 -23.96 50.00 2.06
N LYS A 9 -25.18 50.04 2.63
CA LYS A 9 -25.67 49.00 3.52
C LYS A 9 -25.88 47.67 2.77
N CYS A 10 -26.40 47.73 1.55
CA CYS A 10 -26.55 46.54 0.70
C CYS A 10 -25.17 45.98 0.28
N ILE A 11 -24.21 46.83 -0.06
CA ILE A 11 -22.84 46.42 -0.42
C ILE A 11 -22.13 45.82 0.79
N ALA A 12 -22.25 46.41 1.97
CA ALA A 12 -21.67 45.89 3.21
C ALA A 12 -22.29 44.55 3.59
N ALA A 13 -23.60 44.36 3.44
CA ALA A 13 -24.28 43.09 3.70
C ALA A 13 -23.85 42.01 2.70
N LEU A 14 -23.66 42.35 1.43
CA LEU A 14 -23.15 41.44 0.42
C LEU A 14 -21.71 41.01 0.69
N LEU A 15 -20.85 41.94 1.09
CA LEU A 15 -19.47 41.65 1.47
C LEU A 15 -19.38 40.76 2.72
N CYS A 16 -20.22 41.03 3.74
CA CYS A 16 -20.31 40.16 4.91
C CYS A 16 -20.78 38.75 4.56
N LEU A 17 -21.76 38.63 3.64
CA LEU A 17 -22.25 37.33 3.17
C LEU A 17 -21.17 36.57 2.39
N CYS A 18 -20.38 37.24 1.55
CA CYS A 18 -19.25 36.64 0.83
C CYS A 18 -18.10 36.19 1.76
N MET A 19 -17.91 36.86 2.91
CA MET A 19 -16.91 36.45 3.90
C MET A 19 -17.35 35.26 4.75
N LEU A 20 -18.65 34.97 4.83
CA LEU A 20 -19.19 33.81 5.56
C LEU A 20 -19.15 32.52 4.74
N LEU A 21 -19.10 32.63 3.42
CA LEU A 21 -19.06 31.44 2.52
C LEU A 21 -17.81 30.56 2.71
N PRO A 22 -16.57 31.08 2.87
CA PRO A 22 -15.39 30.23 3.04
C PRO A 22 -15.33 29.53 4.40
N LEU A 23 -16.06 29.97 5.43
CA LEU A 23 -16.09 29.26 6.72
C LEU A 23 -16.86 27.93 6.65
N ALA A 24 -17.75 27.76 5.68
CA ALA A 24 -18.47 26.50 5.47
C ALA A 24 -17.70 25.49 4.59
N ALA A 25 -16.58 25.90 3.99
CA ALA A 25 -15.79 25.07 3.09
C ALA A 25 -14.73 24.20 3.80
N CYS A 26 -14.44 24.42 5.08
CA CYS A 26 -13.64 23.53 5.92
C CYS A 26 -14.49 22.31 6.31
N GLY A 27 -14.81 21.44 5.35
CA GLY A 27 -15.35 20.13 5.66
C GLY A 27 -14.29 19.33 6.41
N GLU A 28 -14.66 18.72 7.55
CA GLU A 28 -13.82 17.73 8.23
C GLU A 28 -13.27 16.76 7.20
N THR A 29 -11.95 16.60 7.17
CA THR A 29 -11.31 15.56 6.36
C THR A 29 -11.75 14.24 6.95
N ARG A 30 -12.86 13.70 6.43
CA ARG A 30 -13.38 12.42 6.92
C ARG A 30 -12.32 11.35 6.68
N GLU A 31 -11.87 10.76 7.77
CA GLU A 31 -10.91 9.67 7.80
C GLU A 31 -11.64 8.35 8.00
N SER A 32 -11.11 7.28 7.41
CA SER A 32 -11.45 5.90 7.75
C SER A 32 -10.18 5.09 7.84
N GLN A 33 -10.16 4.16 8.78
CA GLN A 33 -9.07 3.24 8.99
C GLN A 33 -9.58 1.80 8.89
N ARG A 34 -8.71 0.90 8.43
CA ARG A 34 -8.96 -0.54 8.37
C ARG A 34 -7.69 -1.29 8.70
N GLU A 35 -7.78 -2.25 9.59
CA GLU A 35 -6.70 -3.21 9.84
C GLU A 35 -6.90 -4.44 8.97
N ILE A 36 -5.81 -4.92 8.37
CA ILE A 36 -5.76 -6.16 7.62
C ILE A 36 -4.54 -6.97 8.06
N PHE A 37 -4.64 -8.29 7.96
CA PHE A 37 -3.48 -9.18 8.07
C PHE A 37 -3.09 -9.63 6.66
N ALA A 38 -1.85 -9.36 6.25
CA ALA A 38 -1.27 -9.79 4.98
C ALA A 38 0.25 -9.80 5.08
N MET A 39 0.93 -10.60 4.28
CA MET A 39 2.40 -10.71 4.27
C MET A 39 2.98 -10.94 5.68
N ASP A 40 2.32 -11.79 6.45
CA ASP A 40 2.70 -12.17 7.83
C ASP A 40 2.76 -11.00 8.82
N THR A 41 2.05 -9.90 8.54
CA THR A 41 2.01 -8.72 9.39
C THR A 41 0.62 -8.07 9.45
N ILE A 42 0.40 -7.27 10.50
CA ILE A 42 -0.80 -6.42 10.61
C ILE A 42 -0.49 -5.08 9.97
N MET A 43 -1.34 -4.66 9.05
CA MET A 43 -1.25 -3.39 8.34
C MET A 43 -2.47 -2.53 8.67
N THR A 44 -2.25 -1.25 9.01
CA THR A 44 -3.32 -0.27 9.17
C THR A 44 -3.39 0.60 7.92
N LEU A 45 -4.49 0.52 7.21
CA LEU A 45 -4.78 1.35 6.05
C LEU A 45 -5.58 2.57 6.50
N THR A 46 -5.18 3.75 6.06
CA THR A 46 -5.87 5.02 6.36
C THR A 46 -6.19 5.73 5.05
N ALA A 47 -7.44 6.14 4.88
CA ALA A 47 -7.89 6.89 3.72
C ALA A 47 -8.72 8.11 4.13
N TYR A 48 -8.63 9.17 3.34
CA TYR A 48 -9.26 10.46 3.58
C TYR A 48 -10.23 10.85 2.47
N GLY A 49 -11.25 11.63 2.82
CA GLY A 49 -12.17 12.24 1.88
C GLY A 49 -13.41 11.38 1.58
N ASN A 50 -14.16 11.80 0.56
CA ASN A 50 -15.50 11.24 0.28
C ASN A 50 -15.47 9.82 -0.28
N LYS A 51 -14.36 9.39 -0.90
CA LYS A 51 -14.18 8.05 -1.49
C LYS A 51 -13.28 7.14 -0.64
N ARG A 52 -13.10 7.46 0.64
CA ARG A 52 -12.18 6.74 1.52
C ARG A 52 -12.45 5.23 1.62
N GLU A 53 -13.74 4.83 1.71
CA GLU A 53 -14.08 3.39 1.76
C GLU A 53 -13.69 2.67 0.47
N ALA A 54 -14.04 3.22 -0.68
CA ALA A 54 -13.64 2.64 -1.96
C ALA A 54 -12.11 2.61 -2.13
N GLY A 55 -11.40 3.61 -1.57
CA GLY A 55 -9.94 3.62 -1.52
C GLY A 55 -9.37 2.51 -0.65
N LEU A 56 -9.96 2.26 0.54
CA LEU A 56 -9.58 1.17 1.42
C LEU A 56 -9.85 -0.19 0.78
N ASP A 57 -11.01 -0.37 0.11
CA ASP A 57 -11.34 -1.61 -0.60
C ASP A 57 -10.33 -1.91 -1.71
N ALA A 58 -9.98 -0.89 -2.51
CA ALA A 58 -9.00 -1.03 -3.58
C ALA A 58 -7.60 -1.36 -3.04
N ALA A 59 -7.15 -0.66 -1.98
CA ALA A 59 -5.86 -0.91 -1.35
C ALA A 59 -5.79 -2.32 -0.76
N GLN A 60 -6.79 -2.74 -0.02
CA GLN A 60 -6.88 -4.09 0.55
C GLN A 60 -6.83 -5.16 -0.54
N SER A 61 -7.60 -4.98 -1.63
CA SER A 61 -7.61 -5.93 -2.75
C SER A 61 -6.23 -6.08 -3.41
N ILE A 62 -5.50 -4.97 -3.60
CA ILE A 62 -4.15 -4.98 -4.16
C ILE A 62 -3.17 -5.70 -3.22
N ILE A 63 -3.22 -5.40 -1.91
CA ILE A 63 -2.33 -6.03 -0.93
C ILE A 63 -2.58 -7.53 -0.86
N GLN A 64 -3.84 -7.97 -0.80
CA GLN A 64 -4.20 -9.40 -0.78
C GLN A 64 -3.79 -10.13 -2.06
N ALA A 65 -3.92 -9.48 -3.23
CA ALA A 65 -3.46 -10.06 -4.49
C ALA A 65 -1.93 -10.21 -4.53
N MET A 66 -1.20 -9.25 -3.97
CA MET A 66 0.26 -9.34 -3.85
C MET A 66 0.69 -10.38 -2.84
N ASP A 67 0.03 -10.48 -1.69
CA ASP A 67 0.25 -11.51 -0.68
C ASP A 67 0.16 -12.90 -1.31
N ALA A 68 -0.96 -13.20 -1.98
CA ALA A 68 -1.15 -14.46 -2.68
C ALA A 68 -0.13 -14.72 -3.80
N ALA A 69 0.30 -13.68 -4.53
CA ALA A 69 1.27 -13.82 -5.62
C ALA A 69 2.70 -14.06 -5.12
N LEU A 70 3.01 -13.60 -3.91
CA LEU A 70 4.36 -13.64 -3.32
C LEU A 70 4.55 -14.76 -2.30
N ASP A 71 3.50 -15.47 -1.92
CA ASP A 71 3.59 -16.58 -0.98
C ASP A 71 4.44 -17.74 -1.57
N PRO A 72 5.61 -18.07 -0.99
CA PRO A 72 6.49 -19.10 -1.53
C PRO A 72 5.98 -20.51 -1.31
N GLU A 73 5.00 -20.73 -0.43
CA GLU A 73 4.42 -22.05 -0.13
C GLU A 73 3.09 -22.30 -0.86
N LEU A 74 2.48 -21.27 -1.45
CA LEU A 74 1.26 -21.41 -2.23
C LEU A 74 1.57 -21.86 -3.65
N GLU A 75 1.22 -23.10 -4.03
CA GLU A 75 1.53 -23.69 -5.34
C GLU A 75 1.07 -22.87 -6.55
N THR A 76 0.01 -22.08 -6.37
CA THR A 76 -0.53 -21.21 -7.42
C THR A 76 0.16 -19.84 -7.49
N SER A 77 1.10 -19.55 -6.59
CA SER A 77 1.78 -18.26 -6.54
C SER A 77 2.89 -18.12 -7.57
N THR A 78 3.19 -16.88 -7.91
CA THR A 78 4.33 -16.56 -8.79
C THR A 78 5.67 -16.93 -8.14
N THR A 79 5.82 -16.70 -6.85
CA THR A 79 7.05 -16.99 -6.10
C THR A 79 7.29 -18.50 -6.01
N TYR A 80 6.26 -19.29 -5.76
CA TYR A 80 6.36 -20.76 -5.81
C TYR A 80 6.83 -21.23 -7.19
N ALA A 81 6.21 -20.73 -8.26
CA ALA A 81 6.59 -21.09 -9.62
C ALA A 81 8.05 -20.72 -9.93
N ILE A 82 8.53 -19.56 -9.49
CA ILE A 82 9.94 -19.14 -9.64
C ILE A 82 10.88 -20.09 -8.88
N ASN A 83 10.57 -20.39 -7.62
CA ASN A 83 11.41 -21.24 -6.77
C ASN A 83 11.50 -22.69 -7.28
N HIS A 84 10.49 -23.16 -8.02
CA HIS A 84 10.44 -24.53 -8.58
C HIS A 84 10.73 -24.59 -10.09
N ALA A 85 11.15 -23.48 -10.70
CA ALA A 85 11.36 -23.40 -12.15
C ALA A 85 12.53 -24.25 -12.66
N ASN A 86 13.50 -24.62 -11.81
CA ASN A 86 14.67 -25.39 -12.18
C ASN A 86 15.39 -24.87 -13.46
N GLY A 87 15.46 -23.54 -13.60
CA GLY A 87 16.05 -22.87 -14.76
C GLY A 87 15.10 -22.65 -15.95
N ALA A 88 13.85 -23.08 -15.86
CA ALA A 88 12.83 -22.77 -16.87
C ALA A 88 12.32 -21.33 -16.76
N ASN A 89 11.77 -20.82 -17.86
CA ASN A 89 11.15 -19.51 -17.86
C ASN A 89 9.79 -19.53 -17.15
N VAL A 90 9.56 -18.56 -16.27
CA VAL A 90 8.28 -18.37 -15.58
C VAL A 90 7.62 -17.09 -16.09
N SER A 91 6.34 -17.19 -16.46
CA SER A 91 5.53 -16.01 -16.81
C SER A 91 5.10 -15.29 -15.52
N ILE A 92 5.39 -13.99 -15.43
CA ILE A 92 5.08 -13.19 -14.24
C ILE A 92 4.24 -11.95 -14.64
N SER A 93 3.42 -11.45 -13.70
CA SER A 93 2.66 -10.22 -13.91
C SER A 93 3.58 -9.00 -13.97
N GLY A 94 3.13 -7.93 -14.65
CA GLY A 94 3.89 -6.68 -14.73
C GLY A 94 4.17 -6.04 -13.35
N GLN A 95 3.30 -6.26 -12.37
CA GLN A 95 3.50 -5.79 -10.99
C GLN A 95 4.65 -6.53 -10.30
N VAL A 96 4.65 -7.85 -10.37
CA VAL A 96 5.73 -8.69 -9.81
C VAL A 96 7.05 -8.42 -10.53
N ALA A 97 7.04 -8.27 -11.86
CA ALA A 97 8.23 -7.90 -12.64
C ALA A 97 8.84 -6.57 -12.19
N LYS A 98 8.01 -5.56 -11.98
CA LYS A 98 8.46 -4.24 -11.48
C LYS A 98 9.07 -4.34 -10.09
N MET A 99 8.46 -5.10 -9.19
CA MET A 99 8.96 -5.31 -7.83
C MET A 99 10.32 -6.04 -7.85
N LEU A 100 10.44 -7.13 -8.60
CA LEU A 100 11.70 -7.88 -8.75
C LEU A 100 12.80 -7.01 -9.36
N SER A 101 12.48 -6.17 -10.36
CA SER A 101 13.44 -5.22 -10.94
C SER A 101 13.94 -4.21 -9.90
N CYS A 102 13.04 -3.64 -9.10
CA CYS A 102 13.40 -2.72 -8.02
C CYS A 102 14.30 -3.39 -6.98
N ALA A 103 13.97 -4.59 -6.56
CA ALA A 103 14.74 -5.36 -5.59
C ALA A 103 16.14 -5.76 -6.15
N TYR A 104 16.23 -6.11 -7.44
CA TYR A 104 17.51 -6.36 -8.10
C TYR A 104 18.39 -5.11 -8.18
N ASP A 105 17.80 -3.94 -8.42
CA ASP A 105 18.54 -2.68 -8.38
C ASP A 105 19.05 -2.35 -6.97
N LEU A 106 18.27 -2.66 -5.94
CA LEU A 106 18.71 -2.53 -4.54
C LEU A 106 19.80 -3.53 -4.20
N TYR A 107 19.70 -4.78 -4.66
CA TYR A 107 20.78 -5.77 -4.54
C TYR A 107 22.11 -5.21 -5.07
N LYS A 108 22.10 -4.69 -6.30
CA LYS A 108 23.30 -4.09 -6.90
C LYS A 108 23.84 -2.90 -6.11
N LYS A 109 22.95 -1.97 -5.71
CA LYS A 109 23.33 -0.75 -4.98
C LYS A 109 23.83 -1.00 -3.56
N SER A 110 23.38 -2.08 -2.93
CA SER A 110 23.74 -2.48 -1.58
C SER A 110 24.95 -3.43 -1.53
N ASN A 111 25.59 -3.74 -2.68
CA ASN A 111 26.63 -4.75 -2.79
C ASN A 111 26.18 -6.13 -2.24
N GLY A 112 24.94 -6.52 -2.52
CA GLY A 112 24.39 -7.80 -2.11
C GLY A 112 23.82 -7.84 -0.69
N ALA A 113 23.72 -6.71 0.03
CA ALA A 113 23.12 -6.70 1.36
C ALA A 113 21.61 -7.02 1.33
N LEU A 114 20.89 -6.68 0.25
CA LEU A 114 19.57 -7.19 -0.04
C LEU A 114 19.70 -8.35 -1.03
N ASP A 115 19.36 -9.56 -0.61
CA ASP A 115 19.36 -10.75 -1.48
C ASP A 115 17.97 -11.40 -1.50
N LEU A 116 17.40 -11.56 -2.69
CA LEU A 116 16.10 -12.22 -2.89
C LEU A 116 16.19 -13.74 -2.95
N THR A 117 17.39 -14.32 -3.01
CA THR A 117 17.59 -15.76 -3.16
C THR A 117 17.67 -16.52 -1.85
N LEU A 118 17.36 -15.88 -0.71
CA LEU A 118 17.50 -16.45 0.62
C LEU A 118 16.41 -17.45 1.03
N TYR A 119 15.37 -17.66 0.21
CA TYR A 119 14.27 -18.54 0.57
C TYR A 119 14.71 -19.96 1.00
N PRO A 120 15.65 -20.65 0.32
CA PRO A 120 16.12 -21.96 0.77
C PRO A 120 16.77 -21.93 2.17
N VAL A 121 17.45 -20.82 2.51
CA VAL A 121 18.05 -20.62 3.84
C VAL A 121 16.95 -20.39 4.86
N ILE A 122 15.99 -19.51 4.58
CA ILE A 122 14.84 -19.22 5.44
C ILE A 122 14.06 -20.49 5.76
N LYS A 123 13.81 -21.32 4.75
CA LYS A 123 13.13 -22.62 4.90
C LYS A 123 13.95 -23.59 5.76
N ARG A 124 15.27 -23.66 5.53
CA ARG A 124 16.17 -24.55 6.32
C ARG A 124 16.26 -24.15 7.78
N TRP A 125 16.05 -22.89 8.12
CA TRP A 125 16.00 -22.41 9.50
C TRP A 125 14.62 -22.57 10.16
N GLY A 126 13.63 -23.12 9.44
CA GLY A 126 12.28 -23.36 9.95
C GLY A 126 11.45 -22.10 10.14
N PHE A 127 11.78 -20.98 9.48
CA PHE A 127 10.98 -19.75 9.55
C PHE A 127 9.64 -19.89 8.85
N VAL A 128 9.58 -20.71 7.80
CA VAL A 128 8.36 -20.90 6.99
C VAL A 128 7.30 -21.71 7.75
N ASP A 129 7.71 -22.68 8.55
CA ASP A 129 6.83 -23.58 9.30
C ASP A 129 6.78 -23.29 10.80
N GLY A 130 7.40 -22.20 11.25
CA GLY A 130 7.41 -21.74 12.63
C GLY A 130 8.19 -22.61 13.61
N ARG A 131 9.03 -23.53 13.14
CA ARG A 131 9.79 -24.45 13.99
C ARG A 131 11.07 -23.84 14.56
N TYR A 132 11.66 -22.85 13.92
CA TYR A 132 12.79 -22.05 14.38
C TYR A 132 13.94 -22.88 14.97
N TYR A 133 14.73 -23.53 14.18
CA TYR A 133 15.90 -24.30 14.63
C TYR A 133 17.18 -23.87 13.91
N VAL A 134 18.32 -24.08 14.56
CA VAL A 134 19.62 -23.87 13.93
C VAL A 134 19.97 -25.12 13.13
N PRO A 135 20.16 -25.02 11.79
CA PRO A 135 20.57 -26.17 11.00
C PRO A 135 21.92 -26.73 11.45
N THR A 136 22.08 -28.05 11.44
CA THR A 136 23.37 -28.70 11.59
C THR A 136 24.21 -28.61 10.32
N ASP A 137 25.53 -28.71 10.44
CA ASP A 137 26.50 -28.61 9.33
C ASP A 137 26.50 -29.83 8.38
N GLU A 138 25.39 -30.57 8.28
CA GLU A 138 25.24 -31.71 7.37
C GLU A 138 24.75 -31.31 5.97
#